data_3cba3781b7e92287a743c8b3cd1af9b7
#
_entry.id   3cba3781b7e92287a743c8b3cd1af9b7
#
_cell.length_a   1.000
_cell.length_b   1.000
_cell.length_c   1.000
_cell.angle_alpha   90.00
_cell.angle_beta   90.00
_cell.angle_gamma   90.00
#
_symmetry.space_group_name_H-M   'P 1'
#
loop_
_entity.id
_entity.type
_entity.pdbx_description
1 polymer ?
#
loop_
_entity_poly.entity_id
_entity_poly.type
_entity_poly.pdbx_seq_one_letter_code
_entity_poly.pdbx_strand_id
1 'polypeptide(L)'
;MANIFPPNTNKRFYGIAALVALAAAFVLGGIYYVNFSIPEYEPVQPVRFSHKLHAGDLKMSCTACHSAAQRSSRAGIPDTKSCLGCHQHILPDSPLIAPLREAADPQYPGYTGEPVRWVMVNRLSGHAYFNHMAHLNRGIGCTSCHGDVAGMERIRAPRDARMQWCLECHRNPAPHLRPLEETASSHYSAADYLRTHSIRDEEGKSIQTPLQLGNFLKRQWKIQPKTDCTACHH
;
A
#
# COMPACT_ATOMS: atom_id res chain seq x y z
N MET A 1 14.02 -54.05 -43.24
CA MET A 1 13.50 -52.69 -43.14
C MET A 1 14.67 -51.77 -42.82
N ALA A 2 14.97 -50.81 -43.68
CA ALA A 2 16.07 -49.88 -43.41
C ALA A 2 15.70 -48.94 -42.22
N ASN A 3 16.55 -48.88 -41.22
CA ASN A 3 16.41 -47.94 -40.14
C ASN A 3 16.57 -46.52 -40.69
N ILE A 4 15.50 -45.74 -40.70
CA ILE A 4 15.46 -44.35 -41.19
C ILE A 4 16.30 -43.43 -40.30
N PHE A 5 16.52 -43.81 -39.03
CA PHE A 5 17.27 -42.99 -38.04
C PHE A 5 18.56 -43.66 -37.57
N PRO A 6 19.63 -42.89 -37.32
CA PRO A 6 20.86 -43.39 -36.76
C PRO A 6 20.67 -44.08 -35.37
N PRO A 7 21.48 -45.09 -35.01
CA PRO A 7 21.24 -45.88 -33.79
C PRO A 7 21.21 -45.09 -32.45
N ASN A 8 21.70 -43.89 -32.44
CA ASN A 8 21.72 -43.02 -31.21
C ASN A 8 20.65 -41.93 -31.21
N THR A 9 19.71 -41.91 -32.20
CA THR A 9 18.70 -40.85 -32.30
C THR A 9 17.80 -40.76 -31.05
N ASN A 10 17.34 -41.91 -30.54
CA ASN A 10 16.53 -41.94 -29.32
C ASN A 10 17.30 -41.41 -28.08
N LYS A 11 18.59 -41.75 -27.94
CA LYS A 11 19.39 -41.23 -26.83
C LYS A 11 19.55 -39.72 -26.92
N ARG A 12 19.78 -39.18 -28.12
CA ARG A 12 19.87 -37.71 -28.33
C ARG A 12 18.54 -37.05 -28.07
N PHE A 13 17.42 -37.64 -28.54
CA PHE A 13 16.08 -37.13 -28.27
C PHE A 13 15.77 -37.05 -26.78
N TYR A 14 16.00 -38.14 -26.01
CA TYR A 14 15.78 -38.14 -24.57
C TYR A 14 16.74 -37.17 -23.82
N GLY A 15 17.98 -37.04 -24.29
CA GLY A 15 18.91 -36.07 -23.75
C GLY A 15 18.45 -34.60 -23.93
N ILE A 16 17.96 -34.28 -25.15
CA ILE A 16 17.42 -32.95 -25.42
C ILE A 16 16.12 -32.71 -24.62
N ALA A 17 15.22 -33.69 -24.58
CA ALA A 17 13.99 -33.60 -23.80
C ALA A 17 14.26 -33.39 -22.29
N ALA A 18 15.24 -34.07 -21.74
CA ALA A 18 15.67 -33.90 -20.36
C ALA A 18 16.23 -32.49 -20.10
N LEU A 19 17.06 -31.97 -21.01
CA LEU A 19 17.59 -30.60 -20.93
C LEU A 19 16.48 -29.54 -20.97
N VAL A 20 15.51 -29.71 -21.87
CA VAL A 20 14.36 -28.79 -21.98
C VAL A 20 13.51 -28.84 -20.71
N ALA A 21 13.26 -30.05 -20.17
CA ALA A 21 12.52 -30.21 -18.92
C ALA A 21 13.25 -29.55 -17.72
N LEU A 22 14.57 -29.70 -17.62
CA LEU A 22 15.38 -29.04 -16.60
C LEU A 22 15.36 -27.51 -16.74
N ALA A 23 15.49 -27.00 -17.96
CA ALA A 23 15.41 -25.57 -18.21
C ALA A 23 14.02 -25.01 -17.85
N ALA A 24 12.94 -25.71 -18.22
CA ALA A 24 11.58 -25.35 -17.84
C ALA A 24 11.38 -25.38 -16.33
N ALA A 25 11.87 -26.39 -15.62
CA ALA A 25 11.80 -26.48 -14.16
C ALA A 25 12.58 -25.33 -13.49
N PHE A 26 13.74 -24.96 -14.02
CA PHE A 26 14.54 -23.83 -13.51
C PHE A 26 13.80 -22.50 -13.70
N VAL A 27 13.22 -22.27 -14.89
CA VAL A 27 12.45 -21.05 -15.17
C VAL A 27 11.20 -20.97 -14.29
N LEU A 28 10.43 -22.05 -14.18
CA LEU A 28 9.24 -22.11 -13.33
C LEU A 28 9.59 -21.96 -11.85
N GLY A 29 10.68 -22.58 -11.40
CA GLY A 29 11.21 -22.42 -10.05
C GLY A 29 11.65 -20.99 -9.77
N GLY A 30 12.29 -20.33 -10.71
CA GLY A 30 12.65 -18.91 -10.63
C GLY A 30 11.43 -18.00 -10.57
N ILE A 31 10.44 -18.23 -11.41
CA ILE A 31 9.17 -17.49 -11.37
C ILE A 31 8.45 -17.68 -10.02
N TYR A 32 8.39 -18.92 -9.54
CA TYR A 32 7.82 -19.22 -8.22
C TYR A 32 8.57 -18.49 -7.11
N TYR A 33 9.91 -18.59 -7.10
CA TYR A 33 10.74 -17.93 -6.10
C TYR A 33 10.52 -16.41 -6.07
N VAL A 34 10.56 -15.75 -7.23
CA VAL A 34 10.37 -14.29 -7.34
C VAL A 34 8.97 -13.86 -6.88
N ASN A 35 7.93 -14.63 -7.19
CA ASN A 35 6.57 -14.22 -6.88
C ASN A 35 6.11 -14.62 -5.46
N PHE A 36 6.64 -15.70 -4.89
CA PHE A 36 6.12 -16.26 -3.64
C PHE A 36 7.13 -16.33 -2.50
N SER A 37 8.44 -16.26 -2.77
CA SER A 37 9.48 -16.47 -1.75
C SER A 37 10.27 -15.21 -1.41
N ILE A 38 10.17 -14.12 -2.21
CA ILE A 38 10.80 -12.86 -1.85
C ILE A 38 9.98 -12.25 -0.71
N PRO A 39 10.55 -12.07 0.48
CA PRO A 39 9.84 -11.44 1.59
C PRO A 39 9.45 -10.01 1.25
N GLU A 40 8.32 -9.57 1.81
CA GLU A 40 7.91 -8.17 1.73
C GLU A 40 9.00 -7.27 2.32
N TYR A 41 9.25 -6.13 1.69
CA TYR A 41 10.23 -5.18 2.19
C TYR A 41 9.75 -4.55 3.51
N GLU A 42 10.33 -4.98 4.61
CA GLU A 42 9.99 -4.58 5.98
C GLU A 42 11.27 -4.17 6.73
N PRO A 43 11.84 -3.00 6.44
CA PRO A 43 13.11 -2.57 7.03
C PRO A 43 12.97 -2.23 8.52
N VAL A 44 14.07 -2.40 9.25
CA VAL A 44 14.17 -1.86 10.61
C VAL A 44 14.18 -0.35 10.54
N GLN A 45 13.37 0.27 11.38
CA GLN A 45 13.24 1.73 11.48
C GLN A 45 14.07 2.25 12.66
N PRO A 46 14.59 3.50 12.60
CA PRO A 46 15.36 4.09 13.70
C PRO A 46 14.53 4.27 14.98
N VAL A 47 13.21 4.42 14.84
CA VAL A 47 12.25 4.42 15.95
C VAL A 47 11.30 3.24 15.77
N ARG A 48 11.10 2.46 16.82
CA ARG A 48 10.20 1.30 16.82
C ARG A 48 8.73 1.76 16.90
N PHE A 49 8.26 2.38 15.83
CA PHE A 49 6.87 2.85 15.74
C PHE A 49 5.93 1.71 15.34
N SER A 50 4.88 1.48 16.12
CA SER A 50 3.83 0.51 15.84
C SER A 50 2.59 1.19 15.26
N HIS A 51 2.28 0.93 13.99
CA HIS A 51 1.01 1.35 13.40
C HIS A 51 -0.16 0.58 14.02
N LYS A 52 0.05 -0.70 14.37
CA LYS A 52 -0.97 -1.50 15.05
C LYS A 52 -1.43 -0.86 16.33
N LEU A 53 -0.52 -0.36 17.17
CA LEU A 53 -0.90 0.33 18.40
C LEU A 53 -1.65 1.63 18.08
N HIS A 54 -1.10 2.51 17.22
CA HIS A 54 -1.65 3.85 17.03
C HIS A 54 -2.91 3.85 16.15
N ALA A 55 -2.85 3.23 14.97
CA ALA A 55 -3.97 3.20 14.03
C ALA A 55 -4.94 2.03 14.26
N GLY A 56 -4.45 0.92 14.79
CA GLY A 56 -5.26 -0.26 15.11
C GLY A 56 -5.97 -0.12 16.46
N ASP A 57 -5.22 -0.22 17.55
CA ASP A 57 -5.79 -0.32 18.88
C ASP A 57 -6.35 1.03 19.38
N LEU A 58 -5.61 2.12 19.17
CA LEU A 58 -6.04 3.48 19.53
C LEU A 58 -6.93 4.16 18.47
N LYS A 59 -7.14 3.53 17.33
CA LYS A 59 -8.02 3.98 16.23
C LYS A 59 -7.72 5.40 15.73
N MET A 60 -6.46 5.81 15.78
CA MET A 60 -6.04 7.11 15.27
C MET A 60 -6.18 7.15 13.74
N SER A 61 -6.78 8.22 13.22
CA SER A 61 -6.90 8.41 11.77
C SER A 61 -5.51 8.54 11.12
N CYS A 62 -5.36 7.97 9.92
CA CYS A 62 -4.11 8.10 9.15
C CYS A 62 -3.69 9.56 8.96
N THR A 63 -4.65 10.46 8.72
CA THR A 63 -4.40 11.89 8.50
C THR A 63 -4.08 12.67 9.77
N ALA A 64 -4.27 12.11 10.96
CA ALA A 64 -3.79 12.70 12.20
C ALA A 64 -2.25 12.85 12.20
N CYS A 65 -1.56 11.91 11.55
CA CYS A 65 -0.11 11.92 11.40
C CYS A 65 0.32 12.28 9.96
N HIS A 66 -0.32 11.72 8.94
CA HIS A 66 -0.01 11.97 7.53
C HIS A 66 -0.88 13.12 6.95
N SER A 67 -0.88 14.27 7.60
CA SER A 67 -1.79 15.39 7.30
C SER A 67 -1.62 16.00 5.90
N ALA A 68 -0.46 15.80 5.25
CA ALA A 68 -0.20 16.31 3.91
C ALA A 68 -0.90 15.46 2.82
N ALA A 69 -1.34 14.24 3.12
CA ALA A 69 -1.89 13.31 2.12
C ALA A 69 -3.10 13.86 1.34
N GLN A 70 -3.96 14.65 2.00
CA GLN A 70 -5.14 15.26 1.38
C GLN A 70 -4.85 16.57 0.64
N ARG A 71 -3.66 17.14 0.79
CA ARG A 71 -3.32 18.48 0.27
C ARG A 71 -2.09 18.50 -0.61
N SER A 72 -1.37 17.38 -0.72
CA SER A 72 -0.13 17.28 -1.45
C SER A 72 -0.08 16.00 -2.29
N SER A 73 0.78 15.99 -3.29
CA SER A 73 1.12 14.79 -4.05
C SER A 73 1.83 13.74 -3.18
N ARG A 74 2.47 14.14 -2.09
CA ARG A 74 3.17 13.26 -1.15
C ARG A 74 2.50 13.32 0.22
N ALA A 75 2.20 12.15 0.80
CA ALA A 75 1.64 12.07 2.15
C ALA A 75 2.61 12.56 3.23
N GLY A 76 3.91 12.40 2.98
CA GLY A 76 4.96 12.76 3.91
C GLY A 76 5.08 11.81 5.12
N ILE A 77 6.19 11.93 5.82
CA ILE A 77 6.38 11.39 7.16
C ILE A 77 6.05 12.52 8.14
N PRO A 78 5.33 12.26 9.24
CA PRO A 78 5.05 13.28 10.27
C PRO A 78 6.34 13.91 10.80
N ASP A 79 6.29 15.20 11.07
CA ASP A 79 7.37 15.88 11.81
C ASP A 79 7.52 15.22 13.19
N THR A 80 8.75 15.05 13.65
CA THR A 80 9.08 14.46 14.95
C THR A 80 8.41 15.20 16.12
N LYS A 81 8.22 16.52 16.00
CA LYS A 81 7.47 17.33 16.99
C LYS A 81 6.02 16.90 17.14
N SER A 82 5.39 16.39 16.07
CA SER A 82 4.03 15.85 16.15
C SER A 82 3.93 14.65 17.09
N CYS A 83 4.98 13.83 17.16
CA CYS A 83 5.06 12.70 18.10
C CYS A 83 5.17 13.20 19.54
N LEU A 84 5.99 14.22 19.77
CA LEU A 84 6.20 14.83 21.09
C LEU A 84 4.97 15.56 21.61
N GLY A 85 4.02 15.96 20.75
CA GLY A 85 2.74 16.51 21.18
C GLY A 85 2.01 15.62 22.20
N CYS A 86 2.15 14.29 22.08
CA CYS A 86 1.64 13.33 23.05
C CYS A 86 2.75 12.77 23.94
N HIS A 87 3.90 12.39 23.35
CA HIS A 87 4.95 11.65 24.03
C HIS A 87 5.79 12.48 25.02
N GLN A 88 5.64 13.79 25.03
CA GLN A 88 6.15 14.61 26.16
C GLN A 88 5.45 14.29 27.49
N HIS A 89 4.22 13.72 27.46
CA HIS A 89 3.42 13.35 28.62
C HIS A 89 3.18 11.84 28.73
N ILE A 90 3.17 11.15 27.60
CA ILE A 90 2.92 9.70 27.50
C ILE A 90 4.25 9.00 27.29
N LEU A 91 4.67 8.22 28.28
CA LEU A 91 5.93 7.47 28.28
C LEU A 91 7.19 8.36 28.08
N PRO A 92 7.30 9.56 28.73
CA PRO A 92 8.36 10.51 28.44
C PRO A 92 9.77 9.94 28.68
N ASP A 93 9.92 9.03 29.64
CA ASP A 93 11.21 8.44 30.02
C ASP A 93 11.47 7.08 29.39
N SER A 94 10.61 6.66 28.45
CA SER A 94 10.81 5.40 27.76
C SER A 94 12.02 5.47 26.82
N PRO A 95 12.91 4.48 26.85
CA PRO A 95 14.04 4.41 25.91
C PRO A 95 13.59 4.31 24.44
N LEU A 96 12.33 3.88 24.18
CA LEU A 96 11.76 3.84 22.85
C LEU A 96 11.46 5.24 22.29
N ILE A 97 11.27 6.23 23.16
CA ILE A 97 10.98 7.62 22.80
C ILE A 97 12.26 8.47 22.75
N ALA A 98 13.35 7.99 23.34
CA ALA A 98 14.62 8.72 23.38
C ALA A 98 15.04 9.28 21.99
N PRO A 99 15.01 8.51 20.88
CA PRO A 99 15.40 9.04 19.57
C PRO A 99 14.52 10.19 19.08
N LEU A 100 13.25 10.25 19.51
CA LEU A 100 12.36 11.38 19.18
C LEU A 100 12.73 12.62 19.98
N ARG A 101 13.06 12.45 21.26
CA ARG A 101 13.50 13.54 22.14
C ARG A 101 14.86 14.08 21.73
N GLU A 102 15.80 13.20 21.40
CA GLU A 102 17.11 13.58 20.84
C GLU A 102 16.97 14.45 19.58
N ALA A 103 16.00 14.10 18.72
CA ALA A 103 15.77 14.82 17.48
C ALA A 103 15.02 16.17 17.65
N ALA A 104 14.11 16.29 18.61
CA ALA A 104 13.15 17.39 18.60
C ALA A 104 12.89 18.10 19.96
N ASP A 105 13.49 17.62 21.07
CA ASP A 105 13.34 18.24 22.40
C ASP A 105 14.64 18.95 22.85
N PRO A 106 14.73 20.29 22.72
CA PRO A 106 15.95 21.02 23.08
C PRO A 106 16.34 20.90 24.57
N GLN A 107 15.45 20.44 25.46
CA GLN A 107 15.71 20.25 26.87
C GLN A 107 16.16 18.84 27.23
N TYR A 108 16.14 17.93 26.23
CA TYR A 108 16.53 16.54 26.47
C TYR A 108 18.05 16.37 26.50
N PRO A 109 18.62 15.69 27.52
CA PRO A 109 20.04 15.35 27.52
C PRO A 109 20.40 14.52 26.28
N GLY A 110 21.30 15.02 25.45
CA GLY A 110 21.64 14.37 24.16
C GLY A 110 20.86 14.92 22.97
N TYR A 111 20.15 16.04 23.11
CA TYR A 111 19.52 16.73 21.98
C TYR A 111 20.52 17.02 20.85
N THR A 112 20.16 16.59 19.66
CA THR A 112 20.98 16.77 18.44
C THR A 112 20.36 17.78 17.47
N GLY A 113 19.05 17.95 17.49
CA GLY A 113 18.30 18.72 16.49
C GLY A 113 18.26 18.06 15.09
N GLU A 114 18.88 16.88 14.94
CA GLU A 114 18.89 16.15 13.68
C GLU A 114 17.58 15.39 13.49
N PRO A 115 16.94 15.48 12.30
CA PRO A 115 15.70 14.77 12.06
C PRO A 115 15.90 13.25 12.07
N VAL A 116 14.89 12.53 12.55
CA VAL A 116 14.89 11.06 12.50
C VAL A 116 14.98 10.60 11.04
N ARG A 117 15.99 9.80 10.72
CA ARG A 117 16.25 9.30 9.36
C ARG A 117 15.44 8.05 9.06
N TRP A 118 14.16 8.23 8.80
CA TRP A 118 13.24 7.14 8.48
C TRP A 118 13.62 6.43 7.18
N VAL A 119 13.51 5.10 7.18
CA VAL A 119 13.69 4.30 5.97
C VAL A 119 12.38 4.27 5.19
N MET A 120 12.39 4.81 3.98
CA MET A 120 11.21 4.85 3.11
C MET A 120 10.85 3.45 2.62
N VAL A 121 9.65 3.00 3.00
CA VAL A 121 9.13 1.66 2.65
C VAL A 121 8.43 1.66 1.29
N ASN A 122 7.57 2.66 1.06
CA ASN A 122 6.83 2.77 -0.19
C ASN A 122 7.54 3.75 -1.13
N ARG A 123 8.03 3.25 -2.26
CA ARG A 123 8.65 4.06 -3.31
C ARG A 123 8.11 3.63 -4.66
N LEU A 124 7.80 4.61 -5.50
CA LEU A 124 7.61 4.39 -6.93
C LEU A 124 8.92 4.69 -7.67
N SER A 125 9.07 4.09 -8.84
CA SER A 125 10.17 4.40 -9.76
C SER A 125 10.13 5.87 -10.18
N GLY A 126 11.30 6.49 -10.41
CA GLY A 126 11.40 7.93 -10.69
C GLY A 126 10.66 8.41 -11.94
N HIS A 127 10.31 7.48 -12.84
CA HIS A 127 9.52 7.74 -14.05
C HIS A 127 7.99 7.60 -13.83
N ALA A 128 7.55 7.21 -12.64
CA ALA A 128 6.13 7.08 -12.31
C ALA A 128 5.66 8.25 -11.45
N TYR A 129 4.62 8.91 -11.92
CA TYR A 129 4.01 10.05 -11.26
C TYR A 129 2.78 9.61 -10.45
N PHE A 130 2.74 9.97 -9.18
CA PHE A 130 1.61 9.66 -8.29
C PHE A 130 1.25 10.87 -7.43
N ASN A 131 -0.04 11.07 -7.22
CA ASN A 131 -0.56 12.18 -6.42
C ASN A 131 -1.57 11.67 -5.38
N HIS A 132 -1.19 11.69 -4.09
CA HIS A 132 -2.06 11.28 -2.99
C HIS A 132 -3.35 12.09 -2.92
N MET A 133 -3.24 13.42 -3.01
CA MET A 133 -4.42 14.31 -2.94
C MET A 133 -5.46 13.96 -3.99
N ALA A 134 -5.04 13.65 -5.22
CA ALA A 134 -5.95 13.30 -6.30
C ALA A 134 -6.75 12.02 -6.01
N HIS A 135 -6.15 11.05 -5.32
CA HIS A 135 -6.78 9.78 -4.98
C HIS A 135 -7.68 9.89 -3.74
N LEU A 136 -7.17 10.49 -2.67
CA LEU A 136 -7.93 10.64 -1.42
C LEU A 136 -9.18 11.50 -1.60
N ASN A 137 -9.06 12.63 -2.31
CA ASN A 137 -10.19 13.52 -2.57
C ASN A 137 -11.19 12.95 -3.61
N ARG A 138 -10.94 11.75 -4.10
CA ARG A 138 -11.83 10.97 -4.98
C ARG A 138 -12.27 9.66 -4.35
N GLY A 139 -12.18 9.54 -3.02
CA GLY A 139 -12.74 8.42 -2.28
C GLY A 139 -11.87 7.14 -2.28
N ILE A 140 -10.58 7.23 -2.63
CA ILE A 140 -9.67 6.10 -2.50
C ILE A 140 -9.08 6.09 -1.09
N GLY A 141 -9.33 5.02 -0.34
CA GLY A 141 -8.83 4.90 1.03
C GLY A 141 -7.36 4.48 1.10
N CYS A 142 -6.68 4.87 2.19
CA CYS A 142 -5.27 4.55 2.42
C CYS A 142 -4.98 3.04 2.33
N THR A 143 -5.85 2.23 2.92
CA THR A 143 -5.71 0.76 2.95
C THR A 143 -5.82 0.11 1.56
N SER A 144 -6.44 0.77 0.59
CA SER A 144 -6.52 0.25 -0.80
C SER A 144 -5.14 0.14 -1.46
N CYS A 145 -4.17 0.98 -1.03
CA CYS A 145 -2.82 1.00 -1.57
C CYS A 145 -1.78 0.46 -0.58
N HIS A 146 -1.93 0.76 0.70
CA HIS A 146 -0.96 0.42 1.74
C HIS A 146 -1.28 -0.88 2.49
N GLY A 147 -2.40 -1.53 2.16
CA GLY A 147 -2.84 -2.74 2.85
C GLY A 147 -3.33 -2.46 4.27
N ASP A 148 -3.41 -3.50 5.09
CA ASP A 148 -3.82 -3.40 6.49
C ASP A 148 -2.69 -2.87 7.38
N VAL A 149 -2.38 -1.58 7.23
CA VAL A 149 -1.37 -0.89 8.04
C VAL A 149 -1.73 -0.91 9.53
N ALA A 150 -3.02 -0.88 9.86
CA ALA A 150 -3.49 -0.93 11.24
C ALA A 150 -3.21 -2.27 11.95
N GLY A 151 -2.90 -3.32 11.20
CA GLY A 151 -2.42 -4.58 11.73
C GLY A 151 -0.88 -4.71 11.81
N MET A 152 -0.12 -3.69 11.35
CA MET A 152 1.33 -3.78 11.23
C MET A 152 2.08 -3.23 12.45
N GLU A 153 2.83 -4.10 13.15
CA GLU A 153 3.80 -3.66 14.16
C GLU A 153 4.96 -2.90 13.51
N ARG A 154 5.41 -3.37 12.36
CA ARG A 154 6.42 -2.74 11.52
C ARG A 154 5.87 -2.58 10.12
N ILE A 155 6.04 -1.40 9.57
CA ILE A 155 5.51 -1.10 8.24
C ILE A 155 6.23 -1.92 7.16
N ARG A 156 5.47 -2.50 6.25
CA ARG A 156 5.97 -3.26 5.10
C ARG A 156 5.36 -2.74 3.81
N ALA A 157 6.11 -2.86 2.72
CA ALA A 157 5.63 -2.49 1.41
C ALA A 157 4.63 -3.55 0.89
N PRO A 158 3.50 -3.16 0.29
CA PRO A 158 2.67 -4.10 -0.44
C PRO A 158 3.44 -4.64 -1.65
N ARG A 159 3.25 -5.93 -1.99
CA ARG A 159 3.95 -6.57 -3.12
C ARG A 159 3.61 -5.97 -4.48
N ASP A 160 2.42 -5.38 -4.63
CA ASP A 160 1.81 -5.12 -5.92
C ASP A 160 1.78 -3.64 -6.36
N ALA A 161 2.78 -2.83 -5.98
CA ALA A 161 2.92 -1.47 -6.50
C ALA A 161 3.43 -1.45 -7.97
N ARG A 162 2.94 -2.38 -8.81
CA ARG A 162 3.26 -2.49 -10.24
C ARG A 162 2.27 -1.70 -11.08
N MET A 163 2.67 -1.34 -12.30
CA MET A 163 1.81 -0.62 -13.25
C MET A 163 0.46 -1.33 -13.49
N GLN A 164 0.48 -2.66 -13.63
CA GLN A 164 -0.75 -3.45 -13.81
C GLN A 164 -1.75 -3.24 -12.69
N TRP A 165 -1.30 -3.25 -11.45
CA TRP A 165 -2.17 -3.02 -10.28
C TRP A 165 -2.82 -1.62 -10.30
N CYS A 166 -2.06 -0.58 -10.66
CA CYS A 166 -2.62 0.76 -10.85
C CYS A 166 -3.68 0.77 -11.95
N LEU A 167 -3.41 0.10 -13.09
CA LEU A 167 -4.32 0.03 -14.23
C LEU A 167 -5.59 -0.79 -13.93
N GLU A 168 -5.51 -1.83 -13.13
CA GLU A 168 -6.69 -2.60 -12.68
C GLU A 168 -7.67 -1.70 -11.94
N CYS A 169 -7.19 -0.91 -10.97
CA CYS A 169 -8.00 0.06 -10.26
C CYS A 169 -8.52 1.17 -11.18
N HIS A 170 -7.69 1.72 -12.08
CA HIS A 170 -8.09 2.78 -13.01
C HIS A 170 -9.14 2.31 -14.02
N ARG A 171 -9.11 1.05 -14.44
CA ARG A 171 -10.13 0.46 -15.33
C ARG A 171 -11.44 0.16 -14.61
N ASN A 172 -11.36 -0.24 -13.34
CA ASN A 172 -12.52 -0.57 -12.52
C ASN A 172 -12.41 0.03 -11.10
N PRO A 173 -12.60 1.35 -10.93
CA PRO A 173 -12.42 2.01 -9.63
C PRO A 173 -13.52 1.71 -8.62
N ALA A 174 -14.72 1.31 -9.06
CA ALA A 174 -15.89 1.18 -8.19
C ALA A 174 -15.66 0.33 -6.92
N PRO A 175 -15.01 -0.85 -6.95
CA PRO A 175 -14.77 -1.64 -5.74
C PRO A 175 -13.86 -0.97 -4.70
N HIS A 176 -13.10 0.05 -5.11
CA HIS A 176 -12.10 0.73 -4.27
C HIS A 176 -12.59 2.07 -3.71
N LEU A 177 -13.76 2.54 -4.16
CA LEU A 177 -14.33 3.79 -3.72
C LEU A 177 -15.04 3.65 -2.38
N ARG A 178 -14.86 4.64 -1.53
CA ARG A 178 -15.53 4.79 -0.24
C ARG A 178 -15.96 6.24 -0.01
N PRO A 179 -16.89 6.52 0.90
CA PRO A 179 -17.23 7.89 1.29
C PRO A 179 -15.99 8.69 1.68
N LEU A 180 -15.99 10.00 1.43
CA LEU A 180 -14.80 10.84 1.62
C LEU A 180 -14.35 10.89 3.07
N GLU A 181 -15.29 10.88 4.01
CA GLU A 181 -15.06 10.84 5.45
C GLU A 181 -14.34 9.56 5.90
N GLU A 182 -14.48 8.48 5.13
CA GLU A 182 -13.91 7.17 5.43
C GLU A 182 -12.56 6.91 4.73
N THR A 183 -12.05 7.85 3.94
CA THR A 183 -10.80 7.64 3.18
C THR A 183 -9.58 7.46 4.08
N ALA A 184 -9.55 8.08 5.25
CA ALA A 184 -8.49 7.99 6.24
C ALA A 184 -8.78 6.98 7.37
N SER A 185 -9.91 6.27 7.31
CA SER A 185 -10.27 5.24 8.27
C SER A 185 -9.54 3.93 7.95
N SER A 186 -8.87 3.37 8.95
CA SER A 186 -8.25 2.03 8.89
C SER A 186 -9.25 0.90 9.10
N HIS A 187 -10.43 1.21 9.65
CA HIS A 187 -11.46 0.24 10.04
C HIS A 187 -12.69 0.26 9.11
N TYR A 188 -12.63 0.97 7.99
CA TYR A 188 -13.75 1.05 7.07
C TYR A 188 -14.10 -0.31 6.47
N SER A 189 -15.36 -0.66 6.56
CA SER A 189 -16.00 -1.75 5.85
C SER A 189 -17.24 -1.20 5.12
N ALA A 190 -17.30 -1.37 3.80
CA ALA A 190 -18.45 -0.91 3.03
C ALA A 190 -19.76 -1.61 3.44
N ALA A 191 -19.67 -2.87 3.87
CA ALA A 191 -20.84 -3.61 4.38
C ALA A 191 -21.35 -3.04 5.70
N ASP A 192 -20.43 -2.68 6.61
CA ASP A 192 -20.81 -2.08 7.91
C ASP A 192 -21.35 -0.67 7.73
N TYR A 193 -20.73 0.11 6.84
CA TYR A 193 -21.18 1.44 6.48
C TYR A 193 -22.63 1.41 5.96
N LEU A 194 -22.97 0.47 5.08
CA LEU A 194 -24.32 0.31 4.53
C LEU A 194 -25.36 -0.18 5.56
N ARG A 195 -24.93 -0.87 6.63
CA ARG A 195 -25.84 -1.25 7.73
C ARG A 195 -26.21 -0.05 8.60
N THR A 196 -25.33 0.92 8.73
CA THR A 196 -25.52 2.10 9.59
C THR A 196 -26.04 3.32 8.84
N HIS A 197 -25.93 3.34 7.51
CA HIS A 197 -26.32 4.47 6.66
C HIS A 197 -27.29 4.03 5.57
N SER A 198 -28.51 4.58 5.59
CA SER A 198 -29.51 4.35 4.55
C SER A 198 -29.21 5.24 3.33
N ILE A 199 -28.49 4.66 2.36
CA ILE A 199 -28.14 5.37 1.11
C ILE A 199 -29.13 4.98 0.01
N ARG A 200 -29.59 5.98 -0.73
CA ARG A 200 -30.44 5.81 -1.93
C ARG A 200 -29.74 6.42 -3.13
N ASP A 201 -29.94 5.82 -4.28
CA ASP A 201 -29.49 6.40 -5.55
C ASP A 201 -30.44 7.54 -6.03
N GLU A 202 -30.11 8.11 -7.18
CA GLU A 202 -30.87 9.21 -7.79
C GLU A 202 -32.32 8.82 -8.14
N GLU A 203 -32.61 7.53 -8.28
CA GLU A 203 -33.92 6.95 -8.57
C GLU A 203 -34.69 6.58 -7.28
N GLY A 204 -34.09 6.83 -6.10
CA GLY A 204 -34.66 6.50 -4.79
C GLY A 204 -34.49 5.04 -4.38
N LYS A 205 -33.77 4.21 -5.15
CA LYS A 205 -33.52 2.81 -4.86
C LYS A 205 -32.44 2.68 -3.78
N SER A 206 -32.69 1.80 -2.80
CA SER A 206 -31.74 1.54 -1.72
C SER A 206 -30.47 0.85 -2.24
N ILE A 207 -29.30 1.36 -1.80
CA ILE A 207 -28.00 0.77 -2.05
C ILE A 207 -27.70 -0.23 -0.93
N GLN A 208 -27.50 -1.50 -1.29
CA GLN A 208 -27.38 -2.60 -0.34
C GLN A 208 -26.04 -3.34 -0.40
N THR A 209 -25.28 -3.17 -1.49
CA THR A 209 -24.01 -3.89 -1.64
C THR A 209 -22.83 -2.93 -1.80
N PRO A 210 -21.62 -3.35 -1.38
CA PRO A 210 -20.39 -2.57 -1.57
C PRO A 210 -20.17 -2.12 -3.01
N LEU A 211 -20.45 -2.97 -3.99
CA LEU A 211 -20.28 -2.63 -5.41
C LEU A 211 -21.32 -1.62 -5.88
N GLN A 212 -22.57 -1.69 -5.39
CA GLN A 212 -23.59 -0.67 -5.67
C GLN A 212 -23.16 0.69 -5.10
N LEU A 213 -22.61 0.72 -3.88
CA LEU A 213 -22.08 1.94 -3.27
C LEU A 213 -20.94 2.52 -4.12
N GLY A 214 -19.97 1.72 -4.49
CA GLY A 214 -18.87 2.17 -5.33
C GLY A 214 -19.32 2.70 -6.70
N ASN A 215 -20.28 2.03 -7.35
CA ASN A 215 -20.85 2.50 -8.61
C ASN A 215 -21.65 3.80 -8.46
N PHE A 216 -22.36 3.96 -7.36
CA PHE A 216 -23.05 5.19 -7.02
C PHE A 216 -22.06 6.35 -6.85
N LEU A 217 -21.03 6.17 -6.01
CA LEU A 217 -19.98 7.16 -5.77
C LEU A 217 -19.23 7.51 -7.06
N LYS A 218 -18.93 6.51 -7.91
CA LYS A 218 -18.31 6.71 -9.22
C LYS A 218 -19.13 7.64 -10.10
N ARG A 219 -20.43 7.44 -10.17
CA ARG A 219 -21.35 8.32 -10.95
C ARG A 219 -21.46 9.70 -10.33
N GLN A 220 -21.77 9.77 -9.03
CA GLN A 220 -21.96 11.01 -8.28
C GLN A 220 -20.75 11.95 -8.40
N TRP A 221 -19.55 11.42 -8.31
CA TRP A 221 -18.31 12.21 -8.36
C TRP A 221 -17.69 12.26 -9.76
N LYS A 222 -18.36 11.70 -10.77
CA LYS A 222 -17.91 11.65 -12.17
C LYS A 222 -16.48 11.15 -12.30
N ILE A 223 -16.19 10.04 -11.61
CA ILE A 223 -14.84 9.48 -11.56
C ILE A 223 -14.51 8.77 -12.88
N GLN A 224 -13.53 9.31 -13.58
CA GLN A 224 -13.00 8.79 -14.85
C GLN A 224 -11.47 8.74 -14.78
N PRO A 225 -10.88 7.67 -14.20
CA PRO A 225 -9.44 7.56 -14.11
C PRO A 225 -8.82 7.46 -15.50
N LYS A 226 -7.70 8.13 -15.70
CA LYS A 226 -6.94 8.06 -16.95
C LYS A 226 -6.14 6.75 -17.02
N THR A 227 -6.04 6.18 -18.21
CA THR A 227 -5.30 4.93 -18.47
C THR A 227 -4.25 5.09 -19.57
N ASP A 228 -4.05 6.31 -20.06
CA ASP A 228 -3.00 6.63 -21.01
C ASP A 228 -1.62 6.69 -20.34
N CYS A 229 -0.55 6.45 -21.12
CA CYS A 229 0.80 6.38 -20.59
C CYS A 229 1.26 7.69 -19.93
N THR A 230 0.89 8.82 -20.52
CA THR A 230 1.33 10.15 -20.10
C THR A 230 0.65 10.63 -18.81
N ALA A 231 -0.42 9.98 -18.37
CA ALA A 231 -1.05 10.29 -17.10
C ALA A 231 -0.22 9.84 -15.89
N CYS A 232 0.64 8.84 -16.09
CA CYS A 232 1.45 8.22 -15.04
C CYS A 232 2.96 8.31 -15.30
N HIS A 233 3.39 8.57 -16.53
CA HIS A 233 4.80 8.61 -16.91
C HIS A 233 5.17 9.93 -17.58
N HIS A 234 6.41 10.42 -17.32
CA HIS A 234 7.01 11.55 -18.02
C HIS A 234 8.17 11.09 -18.87
#